data_27be323443e2a100e16f7cba311092ef
#
_entry.id   27be323443e2a100e16f7cba311092ef
#
_cell.length_a   1.000
_cell.length_b   1.000
_cell.length_c   1.000
_cell.angle_alpha   90.00
_cell.angle_beta   90.00
_cell.angle_gamma   90.00
#
_symmetry.space_group_name_H-M   'P 1'
#
loop_
_entity.id
_entity.type
_entity.pdbx_description
1 polymer ?
#
loop_
_entity_poly.entity_id
_entity_poly.type
_entity_poly.pdbx_seq_one_letter_code
_entity_poly.pdbx_strand_id
1 'polypeptide(L)'
;MITLNAGPLRLVNVNLQMTVPDRPSADRYSLFGISRAGLLAMDRVSITVVNPSHAAASIIEIASDSGRMPADMPTTPATIQREELGLQATDCVFRGQSSFATISWPGQASFSINNCVAGLDGDFVEITPLAMPTAARPVLDFSMEHLSARLSGSFLRFSGPVSLDVPTVELRVRNSVISSTEASPLVVSEIAIAAEDARRMLNWKGERNFFDSVAVFWSLEASDDVLSWDDWQTLWQTNGNVGSKNQRIDWMTERPFDTKLVVGKST
;
A
#
# COMPACT_ATOMS: atom_id res chain seq x y z
N MET A 1 -14.84 8.36 -8.82
CA MET A 1 -13.52 8.75 -8.31
C MET A 1 -13.59 10.14 -7.71
N ILE A 2 -13.05 10.32 -6.51
CA ILE A 2 -12.91 11.62 -5.84
C ILE A 2 -11.46 12.06 -6.06
N THR A 3 -11.26 13.16 -6.79
CA THR A 3 -9.91 13.65 -7.15
C THR A 3 -9.48 14.76 -6.20
N LEU A 4 -8.31 14.60 -5.60
CA LEU A 4 -7.66 15.58 -4.73
C LEU A 4 -6.52 16.23 -5.51
N ASN A 5 -6.73 17.47 -5.95
CA ASN A 5 -5.74 18.19 -6.75
C ASN A 5 -4.84 19.10 -5.90
N ALA A 6 -5.28 19.49 -4.72
CA ALA A 6 -4.51 20.24 -3.71
C ALA A 6 -5.33 20.38 -2.43
N GLY A 7 -4.63 20.58 -1.30
CA GLY A 7 -5.25 20.85 0.00
C GLY A 7 -5.70 19.60 0.78
N PRO A 8 -6.18 19.78 1.99
CA PRO A 8 -6.61 18.67 2.85
C PRO A 8 -8.05 18.25 2.56
N LEU A 9 -8.28 16.94 2.51
CA LEU A 9 -9.61 16.33 2.63
C LEU A 9 -9.67 15.55 3.94
N ARG A 10 -10.65 15.86 4.78
CA ARG A 10 -10.90 15.11 6.00
C ARG A 10 -12.27 14.44 5.95
N LEU A 11 -12.28 13.15 6.19
CA LEU A 11 -13.49 12.33 6.30
C LEU A 11 -13.63 11.83 7.75
N VAL A 12 -14.81 11.98 8.32
CA VAL A 12 -15.07 11.56 9.70
C VAL A 12 -16.42 10.87 9.81
N ASN A 13 -16.43 9.66 10.38
CA ASN A 13 -17.65 8.87 10.57
C ASN A 13 -18.41 8.62 9.25
N VAL A 14 -17.71 8.26 8.17
CA VAL A 14 -18.30 8.08 6.84
C VAL A 14 -18.19 6.63 6.40
N ASN A 15 -19.29 6.11 5.81
CA ASN A 15 -19.28 4.84 5.11
C ASN A 15 -19.31 5.10 3.60
N LEU A 16 -18.31 4.60 2.89
CA LEU A 16 -18.19 4.73 1.45
C LEU A 16 -18.24 3.35 0.79
N GLN A 17 -18.88 3.28 -0.35
CA GLN A 17 -18.85 2.11 -1.20
C GLN A 17 -18.47 2.51 -2.62
N MET A 18 -17.49 1.82 -3.17
CA MET A 18 -17.14 1.86 -4.59
C MET A 18 -17.64 0.59 -5.25
N THR A 19 -18.38 0.72 -6.34
CA THR A 19 -18.78 -0.41 -7.18
C THR A 19 -18.14 -0.26 -8.56
N VAL A 20 -17.30 -1.23 -8.92
CA VAL A 20 -16.70 -1.31 -10.26
C VAL A 20 -17.72 -1.95 -11.19
N PRO A 21 -17.95 -1.42 -12.41
CA PRO A 21 -18.89 -2.00 -13.36
C PRO A 21 -18.52 -3.43 -13.76
N ASP A 22 -19.52 -4.28 -14.06
CA ASP A 22 -19.30 -5.63 -14.59
C ASP A 22 -18.57 -5.63 -15.93
N ARG A 23 -18.71 -4.55 -16.68
CA ARG A 23 -17.97 -4.31 -17.94
C ARG A 23 -17.09 -3.07 -17.75
N PRO A 24 -15.84 -3.26 -17.35
CA PRO A 24 -14.95 -2.16 -17.10
C PRO A 24 -14.64 -1.40 -18.40
N SER A 25 -14.68 -0.08 -18.34
CA SER A 25 -14.35 0.83 -19.45
C SER A 25 -13.01 1.54 -19.25
N ALA A 26 -12.37 1.30 -18.11
CA ALA A 26 -11.06 1.85 -17.76
C ALA A 26 -10.14 0.70 -17.31
N ASP A 27 -8.83 0.90 -17.49
CA ASP A 27 -7.81 -0.07 -17.09
C ASP A 27 -7.66 -0.18 -15.57
N ARG A 28 -7.98 0.89 -14.85
CA ARG A 28 -7.90 0.95 -13.39
C ARG A 28 -9.01 1.81 -12.80
N TYR A 29 -9.46 1.44 -11.62
CA TYR A 29 -10.48 2.15 -10.84
C TYR A 29 -9.91 2.53 -9.47
N SER A 30 -10.18 3.77 -9.03
CA SER A 30 -9.82 4.22 -7.69
C SER A 30 -10.94 5.03 -7.05
N LEU A 31 -11.10 4.91 -5.73
CA LEU A 31 -12.06 5.75 -5.00
C LEU A 31 -11.49 7.16 -4.82
N PHE A 32 -10.23 7.27 -4.39
CA PHE A 32 -9.51 8.53 -4.25
C PHE A 32 -8.34 8.56 -5.22
N GLY A 33 -8.30 9.59 -6.07
CA GLY A 33 -7.14 9.92 -6.90
C GLY A 33 -6.43 11.15 -6.33
N ILE A 34 -5.14 11.03 -6.02
CA ILE A 34 -4.32 12.13 -5.50
C ILE A 34 -3.20 12.40 -6.51
N SER A 35 -3.22 13.59 -7.12
CA SER A 35 -2.27 13.94 -8.18
C SER A 35 -1.29 15.06 -7.80
N ARG A 36 -1.49 15.69 -6.65
CA ARG A 36 -0.63 16.77 -6.13
C ARG A 36 -0.49 16.64 -4.62
N ALA A 37 0.39 17.46 -4.05
CA ALA A 37 0.52 17.56 -2.61
C ALA A 37 -0.81 17.83 -1.93
N GLY A 38 -1.05 17.12 -0.87
CA GLY A 38 -2.28 17.23 -0.10
C GLY A 38 -2.34 16.22 1.04
N LEU A 39 -3.29 16.41 1.91
CA LEU A 39 -3.53 15.52 3.05
C LEU A 39 -4.90 14.85 2.88
N LEU A 40 -4.92 13.51 2.82
CA LEU A 40 -6.15 12.74 3.01
C LEU A 40 -6.17 12.20 4.45
N ALA A 41 -7.08 12.71 5.26
CA ALA A 41 -7.28 12.27 6.63
C ALA A 41 -8.62 11.55 6.79
N MET A 42 -8.60 10.34 7.32
CA MET A 42 -9.76 9.48 7.57
C MET A 42 -9.83 9.12 9.06
N ASP A 43 -10.96 9.35 9.69
CA ASP A 43 -11.22 9.05 11.10
C ASP A 43 -12.57 8.32 11.21
N ARG A 44 -12.56 7.08 11.66
CA ARG A 44 -13.74 6.20 11.73
C ARG A 44 -14.46 6.08 10.38
N VAL A 45 -13.70 5.82 9.34
CA VAL A 45 -14.22 5.65 7.98
C VAL A 45 -14.27 4.17 7.63
N SER A 46 -15.36 3.73 7.04
CA SER A 46 -15.48 2.39 6.45
C SER A 46 -15.56 2.51 4.93
N ILE A 47 -14.68 1.80 4.23
CA ILE A 47 -14.66 1.75 2.77
C ILE A 47 -14.85 0.31 2.32
N THR A 48 -15.82 0.10 1.43
CA THR A 48 -16.09 -1.20 0.80
C THR A 48 -15.94 -1.08 -0.71
N VAL A 49 -15.18 -1.99 -1.31
CA VAL A 49 -15.04 -2.10 -2.76
C VAL A 49 -15.72 -3.37 -3.25
N VAL A 50 -16.67 -3.21 -4.16
CA VAL A 50 -17.36 -4.29 -4.85
C VAL A 50 -16.87 -4.28 -6.29
N ASN A 51 -16.15 -5.31 -6.71
CA ASN A 51 -15.50 -5.39 -8.02
C ASN A 51 -15.73 -6.76 -8.66
N PRO A 52 -16.94 -7.03 -9.15
CA PRO A 52 -17.29 -8.33 -9.73
C PRO A 52 -16.54 -8.65 -11.01
N SER A 53 -16.03 -7.63 -11.70
CA SER A 53 -15.23 -7.80 -12.91
C SER A 53 -13.79 -8.18 -12.69
N HIS A 54 -13.30 -8.12 -11.43
CA HIS A 54 -11.88 -8.28 -11.08
C HIS A 54 -10.93 -7.34 -11.86
N ALA A 55 -11.44 -6.18 -12.29
CA ALA A 55 -10.61 -5.14 -12.88
C ALA A 55 -9.60 -4.59 -11.85
N ALA A 56 -8.50 -4.02 -12.31
CA ALA A 56 -7.56 -3.39 -11.39
C ALA A 56 -8.25 -2.27 -10.60
N ALA A 57 -8.28 -2.40 -9.27
CA ALA A 57 -8.95 -1.46 -8.39
C ALA A 57 -8.13 -1.18 -7.13
N SER A 58 -8.12 0.09 -6.71
CA SER A 58 -7.51 0.50 -5.46
C SER A 58 -8.42 1.47 -4.69
N ILE A 59 -8.30 1.50 -3.38
CA ILE A 59 -8.99 2.52 -2.59
C ILE A 59 -8.36 3.88 -2.86
N ILE A 60 -7.03 3.93 -2.90
CA ILE A 60 -6.26 5.17 -3.09
C ILE A 60 -5.31 4.98 -4.26
N GLU A 61 -5.32 5.92 -5.19
CA GLU A 61 -4.34 6.02 -6.26
C GLU A 61 -3.58 7.34 -6.11
N ILE A 62 -2.29 7.24 -6.01
CA ILE A 62 -1.38 8.38 -5.93
C ILE A 62 -0.54 8.37 -7.19
N ALA A 63 -0.81 9.30 -8.08
CA ALA A 63 -0.12 9.40 -9.35
C ALA A 63 0.24 10.86 -9.63
N SER A 64 1.46 11.07 -10.08
CA SER A 64 1.89 12.39 -10.53
C SER A 64 1.26 12.74 -11.88
N ASP A 65 0.76 13.95 -12.02
CA ASP A 65 0.27 14.54 -13.31
C ASP A 65 1.38 14.72 -14.36
N SER A 66 2.58 14.15 -14.13
CA SER A 66 3.77 14.34 -14.97
C SER A 66 3.62 13.89 -16.45
N GLY A 67 2.48 13.28 -16.82
CA GLY A 67 2.11 13.04 -18.22
C GLY A 67 1.62 14.27 -18.99
N ARG A 68 1.39 15.39 -18.31
CA ARG A 68 0.91 16.66 -18.89
C ARG A 68 1.78 17.86 -18.49
N MET A 69 3.10 17.71 -18.46
CA MET A 69 3.91 18.93 -18.45
C MET A 69 3.71 19.64 -19.79
N PRO A 70 3.17 20.89 -19.78
CA PRO A 70 3.19 21.71 -20.98
C PRO A 70 4.66 21.85 -21.40
N ALA A 71 4.93 21.61 -22.69
CA ALA A 71 6.27 21.70 -23.27
C ALA A 71 6.92 23.10 -23.15
N ASP A 72 6.20 24.09 -22.65
CA ASP A 72 6.59 25.49 -22.59
C ASP A 72 6.83 26.02 -21.16
N MET A 73 7.02 25.17 -20.15
CA MET A 73 7.42 25.69 -18.84
C MET A 73 8.89 26.16 -18.90
N PRO A 74 9.17 27.45 -18.60
CA PRO A 74 10.54 27.94 -18.52
C PRO A 74 11.29 27.14 -17.44
N THR A 75 12.43 26.57 -17.82
CA THR A 75 13.37 25.86 -16.95
C THR A 75 14.09 26.80 -15.98
N THR A 76 13.36 27.64 -15.28
CA THR A 76 13.92 28.31 -14.11
C THR A 76 14.02 27.25 -13.02
N PRO A 77 15.15 27.12 -12.31
CA PRO A 77 15.22 26.26 -11.14
C PRO A 77 14.39 26.93 -10.03
N ALA A 78 13.09 26.93 -10.21
CA ALA A 78 12.16 27.21 -9.13
C ALA A 78 12.49 26.19 -8.06
N THR A 79 12.80 26.66 -6.88
CA THR A 79 12.88 25.89 -5.65
C THR A 79 11.68 24.95 -5.70
N ILE A 80 11.91 23.67 -6.05
CA ILE A 80 10.88 22.64 -6.02
C ILE A 80 10.51 22.59 -4.55
N GLN A 81 9.47 23.34 -4.19
CA GLN A 81 8.80 23.14 -2.90
C GLN A 81 8.45 21.67 -2.92
N ARG A 82 9.13 20.89 -2.09
CA ARG A 82 8.84 19.48 -1.91
C ARG A 82 7.41 19.40 -1.40
N GLU A 83 6.52 19.23 -2.34
CA GLU A 83 5.12 19.03 -2.04
C GLU A 83 5.02 17.76 -1.21
N GLU A 84 4.71 17.88 0.06
CA GLU A 84 4.51 16.74 0.93
C GLU A 84 3.10 16.19 0.72
N LEU A 85 3.04 14.92 0.40
CA LEU A 85 1.79 14.17 0.34
C LEU A 85 1.62 13.43 1.67
N GLY A 86 0.43 13.55 2.25
CA GLY A 86 0.09 12.89 3.51
C GLY A 86 -1.16 12.03 3.40
N LEU A 87 -1.10 10.84 3.99
CA LEU A 87 -2.27 10.00 4.24
C LEU A 87 -2.32 9.66 5.74
N GLN A 88 -3.47 9.91 6.37
CA GLN A 88 -3.72 9.52 7.74
C GLN A 88 -5.03 8.74 7.83
N ALA A 89 -4.99 7.56 8.44
CA ALA A 89 -6.17 6.74 8.69
C ALA A 89 -6.16 6.28 10.16
N THR A 90 -7.24 6.58 10.88
CA THR A 90 -7.42 6.18 12.27
C THR A 90 -8.79 5.55 12.46
N ASP A 91 -8.84 4.42 13.16
CA ASP A 91 -10.08 3.68 13.46
C ASP A 91 -10.87 3.32 12.19
N CYS A 92 -10.19 2.96 11.11
CA CYS A 92 -10.80 2.75 9.80
C CYS A 92 -10.96 1.27 9.46
N VAL A 93 -11.92 0.97 8.57
CA VAL A 93 -12.14 -0.36 8.00
C VAL A 93 -12.08 -0.29 6.48
N PHE A 94 -11.18 -1.07 5.89
CA PHE A 94 -11.01 -1.20 4.44
C PHE A 94 -11.29 -2.62 4.03
N ARG A 95 -12.20 -2.84 3.07
CA ARG A 95 -12.55 -4.20 2.66
C ARG A 95 -13.01 -4.31 1.23
N GLY A 96 -12.85 -5.50 0.67
CA GLY A 96 -13.39 -5.89 -0.63
C GLY A 96 -12.32 -6.15 -1.68
N GLN A 97 -12.75 -6.15 -2.92
CA GLN A 97 -11.99 -6.64 -4.06
C GLN A 97 -11.13 -5.52 -4.66
N SER A 98 -10.09 -5.14 -3.96
CA SER A 98 -9.16 -4.07 -4.37
C SER A 98 -7.85 -4.15 -3.58
N SER A 99 -6.84 -3.41 -4.05
CA SER A 99 -5.70 -3.00 -3.23
C SER A 99 -6.04 -1.80 -2.35
N PHE A 100 -5.29 -1.58 -1.26
CA PHE A 100 -5.47 -0.38 -0.44
C PHE A 100 -4.93 0.86 -1.15
N ALA A 101 -3.67 0.84 -1.57
CA ALA A 101 -3.06 1.97 -2.26
C ALA A 101 -2.17 1.53 -3.43
N THR A 102 -2.26 2.27 -4.52
CA THR A 102 -1.30 2.23 -5.63
C THR A 102 -0.58 3.56 -5.69
N ILE A 103 0.75 3.53 -5.68
CA ILE A 103 1.59 4.71 -5.54
C ILE A 103 2.56 4.81 -6.71
N SER A 104 2.46 5.90 -7.45
CA SER A 104 3.39 6.28 -8.52
C SER A 104 3.76 7.75 -8.31
N TRP A 105 4.62 8.00 -7.31
CA TRP A 105 4.90 9.34 -6.79
C TRP A 105 6.39 9.68 -6.82
N PRO A 106 6.78 10.84 -7.39
CA PRO A 106 8.18 11.24 -7.53
C PRO A 106 8.75 11.98 -6.31
N GLY A 107 7.91 12.31 -5.34
CA GLY A 107 8.26 13.14 -4.18
C GLY A 107 8.29 12.38 -2.87
N GLN A 108 8.39 13.13 -1.78
CA GLN A 108 8.23 12.60 -0.43
C GLN A 108 6.74 12.39 -0.14
N ALA A 109 6.42 11.29 0.54
CA ALA A 109 5.06 11.03 1.01
C ALA A 109 5.09 10.35 2.38
N SER A 110 4.12 10.68 3.24
CA SER A 110 3.98 10.11 4.57
C SER A 110 2.62 9.44 4.74
N PHE A 111 2.63 8.21 5.25
CA PHE A 111 1.44 7.40 5.46
C PHE A 111 1.37 6.97 6.93
N SER A 112 0.32 7.36 7.61
CA SER A 112 0.07 7.00 9.00
C SER A 112 -1.23 6.21 9.11
N ILE A 113 -1.15 4.95 9.55
CA ILE A 113 -2.30 4.06 9.68
C ILE A 113 -2.32 3.54 11.12
N ASN A 114 -3.37 3.85 11.84
CA ASN A 114 -3.50 3.50 13.25
C ASN A 114 -4.86 2.90 13.56
N ASN A 115 -4.86 1.78 14.28
CA ASN A 115 -6.07 1.07 14.71
C ASN A 115 -7.04 0.77 13.56
N CYS A 116 -6.52 0.19 12.47
CA CYS A 116 -7.30 -0.07 11.27
C CYS A 116 -7.43 -1.56 10.98
N VAL A 117 -8.48 -1.91 10.26
CA VAL A 117 -8.71 -3.26 9.76
C VAL A 117 -8.74 -3.22 8.23
N ALA A 118 -8.00 -4.11 7.59
CA ALA A 118 -7.98 -4.28 6.15
C ALA A 118 -8.27 -5.73 5.77
N GLY A 119 -9.31 -5.95 4.96
CA GLY A 119 -9.65 -7.24 4.37
C GLY A 119 -9.78 -7.09 2.86
N LEU A 120 -8.72 -7.36 2.12
CA LEU A 120 -8.60 -6.99 0.71
C LEU A 120 -8.22 -8.20 -0.15
N ASP A 121 -8.81 -8.28 -1.34
CA ASP A 121 -8.46 -9.29 -2.36
C ASP A 121 -7.25 -8.89 -3.24
N GLY A 122 -6.59 -7.79 -2.91
CA GLY A 122 -5.41 -7.29 -3.58
C GLY A 122 -4.24 -7.08 -2.61
N ASP A 123 -3.25 -6.34 -3.07
CA ASP A 123 -2.11 -5.93 -2.28
C ASP A 123 -2.48 -4.82 -1.28
N PHE A 124 -1.76 -4.74 -0.15
CA PHE A 124 -1.98 -3.60 0.73
C PHE A 124 -1.41 -2.33 0.09
N VAL A 125 -0.16 -2.34 -0.33
CA VAL A 125 0.45 -1.22 -1.06
C VAL A 125 1.18 -1.73 -2.29
N GLU A 126 0.86 -1.16 -3.45
CA GLU A 126 1.62 -1.34 -4.69
C GLU A 126 2.38 -0.05 -5.01
N ILE A 127 3.68 -0.15 -5.24
CA ILE A 127 4.56 0.96 -5.59
C ILE A 127 5.08 0.74 -7.01
N THR A 128 4.76 1.67 -7.89
CA THR A 128 5.29 1.69 -9.26
C THR A 128 6.32 2.81 -9.36
N PRO A 129 7.61 2.50 -9.52
CA PRO A 129 8.64 3.50 -9.70
C PRO A 129 8.40 4.37 -10.92
N LEU A 130 8.77 5.62 -10.83
CA LEU A 130 8.74 6.55 -11.96
C LEU A 130 10.15 6.78 -12.50
N ALA A 131 10.28 6.86 -13.82
CA ALA A 131 11.50 7.34 -14.46
C ALA A 131 11.67 8.82 -14.16
N MET A 132 12.49 9.16 -13.17
CA MET A 132 12.77 10.55 -12.81
C MET A 132 14.26 10.83 -12.87
N PRO A 133 14.66 11.87 -13.59
CA PRO A 133 16.07 12.33 -13.59
C PRO A 133 16.36 13.16 -12.33
N THR A 134 16.09 12.63 -11.14
CA THR A 134 16.32 13.38 -9.89
C THR A 134 17.55 12.88 -9.18
N ALA A 135 18.40 13.81 -8.76
CA ALA A 135 19.59 13.52 -7.97
C ALA A 135 19.30 12.97 -6.56
N ALA A 136 18.05 13.01 -6.11
CA ALA A 136 17.62 12.53 -4.81
C ALA A 136 16.46 11.52 -4.98
N ARG A 137 16.65 10.31 -4.47
CA ARG A 137 15.60 9.30 -4.41
C ARG A 137 14.43 9.78 -3.55
N PRO A 138 13.19 9.65 -4.02
CA PRO A 138 12.02 9.93 -3.18
C PRO A 138 11.97 8.98 -1.98
N VAL A 139 11.44 9.46 -0.87
CA VAL A 139 11.24 8.66 0.34
C VAL A 139 9.75 8.54 0.61
N LEU A 140 9.28 7.30 0.72
CA LEU A 140 7.92 6.96 1.12
C LEU A 140 7.97 6.45 2.57
N ASP A 141 7.47 7.24 3.52
CA ASP A 141 7.49 6.90 4.95
C ASP A 141 6.13 6.33 5.38
N PHE A 142 6.11 5.07 5.79
CA PHE A 142 4.93 4.38 6.31
C PHE A 142 5.07 4.12 7.80
N SER A 143 4.10 4.56 8.56
CA SER A 143 3.95 4.25 9.99
C SER A 143 2.62 3.55 10.22
N MET A 144 2.66 2.29 10.61
CA MET A 144 1.48 1.47 10.83
C MET A 144 1.49 0.90 12.23
N GLU A 145 0.43 1.16 12.97
CA GLU A 145 0.27 0.68 14.33
C GLU A 145 -1.14 0.13 14.55
N HIS A 146 -1.23 -1.02 15.24
CA HIS A 146 -2.49 -1.72 15.48
C HIS A 146 -3.28 -2.02 14.18
N LEU A 147 -2.58 -2.40 13.12
CA LEU A 147 -3.19 -2.81 11.86
C LEU A 147 -3.51 -4.31 11.90
N SER A 148 -4.75 -4.68 11.60
CA SER A 148 -5.14 -6.05 11.30
C SER A 148 -5.41 -6.18 9.81
N ALA A 149 -4.48 -6.76 9.07
CA ALA A 149 -4.56 -6.93 7.62
C ALA A 149 -4.70 -8.40 7.24
N ARG A 150 -5.73 -8.72 6.45
CA ARG A 150 -5.88 -10.01 5.78
C ARG A 150 -6.00 -9.78 4.28
N LEU A 151 -5.07 -10.30 3.53
CA LEU A 151 -4.85 -9.97 2.13
C LEU A 151 -4.85 -11.24 1.27
N SER A 152 -5.34 -11.17 0.04
CA SER A 152 -5.07 -12.21 -0.96
C SER A 152 -3.80 -11.92 -1.74
N GLY A 153 -3.40 -10.66 -1.83
CA GLY A 153 -2.12 -10.22 -2.37
C GLY A 153 -1.04 -10.05 -1.30
N SER A 154 -0.02 -9.28 -1.64
CA SER A 154 1.13 -8.98 -0.80
C SER A 154 0.88 -7.76 0.08
N PHE A 155 1.63 -7.65 1.16
CA PHE A 155 1.59 -6.46 2.00
C PHE A 155 2.27 -5.26 1.30
N LEU A 156 3.35 -5.54 0.57
CA LEU A 156 4.04 -4.54 -0.22
C LEU A 156 4.48 -5.14 -1.56
N ARG A 157 4.12 -4.49 -2.67
CA ARG A 157 4.56 -4.88 -4.01
C ARG A 157 5.31 -3.73 -4.66
N PHE A 158 6.47 -4.04 -5.22
CA PHE A 158 7.19 -3.16 -6.14
C PHE A 158 6.98 -3.68 -7.55
N SER A 159 6.24 -2.92 -8.38
CA SER A 159 5.89 -3.30 -9.74
C SER A 159 6.46 -2.29 -10.75
N GLY A 160 6.87 -2.75 -11.92
CA GLY A 160 7.29 -1.85 -12.99
C GLY A 160 8.58 -2.27 -13.71
N PRO A 161 8.97 -1.52 -14.74
CA PRO A 161 10.14 -1.87 -15.55
C PRO A 161 11.45 -1.70 -14.79
N VAL A 162 12.40 -2.59 -15.11
CA VAL A 162 13.71 -2.78 -14.45
C VAL A 162 14.62 -1.54 -14.41
N SER A 163 14.36 -0.53 -15.25
CA SER A 163 15.30 0.59 -15.46
C SER A 163 14.98 1.85 -14.64
N LEU A 164 14.07 1.77 -13.69
CA LEU A 164 13.55 2.95 -12.99
C LEU A 164 14.21 3.14 -11.63
N ASP A 165 14.40 4.41 -11.23
CA ASP A 165 14.81 4.74 -9.88
C ASP A 165 13.72 4.35 -8.89
N VAL A 166 13.98 3.33 -8.10
CA VAL A 166 13.06 2.85 -7.07
C VAL A 166 13.12 3.81 -5.87
N PRO A 167 11.96 4.27 -5.36
CA PRO A 167 11.94 5.06 -4.15
C PRO A 167 12.48 4.26 -2.96
N THR A 168 12.99 4.95 -1.96
CA THR A 168 13.28 4.34 -0.67
C THR A 168 11.99 4.28 0.14
N VAL A 169 11.61 3.10 0.57
CA VAL A 169 10.45 2.89 1.46
C VAL A 169 10.95 2.71 2.88
N GLU A 170 10.58 3.63 3.76
CA GLU A 170 10.72 3.46 5.20
C GLU A 170 9.43 2.93 5.77
N LEU A 171 9.44 1.71 6.28
CA LEU A 171 8.24 1.02 6.74
C LEU A 171 8.38 0.61 8.20
N ARG A 172 7.60 1.25 9.07
CA ARG A 172 7.48 0.93 10.49
C ARG A 172 6.14 0.27 10.75
N VAL A 173 6.16 -0.96 11.23
CA VAL A 173 4.95 -1.72 11.56
C VAL A 173 5.04 -2.19 13.01
N ARG A 174 4.03 -1.86 13.81
CA ARG A 174 4.01 -2.18 15.25
C ARG A 174 2.67 -2.75 15.68
N ASN A 175 2.71 -3.69 16.63
CA ASN A 175 1.53 -4.25 17.28
C ASN A 175 0.45 -4.69 16.29
N SER A 176 0.85 -5.25 15.16
CA SER A 176 -0.02 -5.50 14.01
C SER A 176 -0.12 -6.98 13.68
N VAL A 177 -1.20 -7.36 13.03
CA VAL A 177 -1.44 -8.72 12.53
C VAL A 177 -1.51 -8.64 11.00
N ILE A 178 -0.68 -9.42 10.33
CA ILE A 178 -0.66 -9.51 8.87
C ILE A 178 -0.84 -10.97 8.47
N SER A 179 -1.86 -11.23 7.69
CA SER A 179 -2.24 -12.55 7.19
C SER A 179 -2.39 -12.52 5.68
N SER A 180 -1.89 -13.55 5.01
CA SER A 180 -2.16 -13.80 3.60
C SER A 180 -3.12 -14.99 3.46
N THR A 181 -4.12 -14.86 2.59
CA THR A 181 -5.09 -15.94 2.33
C THR A 181 -4.63 -16.95 1.28
N GLU A 182 -3.68 -16.57 0.41
CA GLU A 182 -3.26 -17.35 -0.75
C GLU A 182 -1.76 -17.69 -0.75
N ALA A 183 -1.14 -17.70 0.42
CA ALA A 183 0.31 -17.90 0.56
C ALA A 183 1.16 -16.88 -0.24
N SER A 184 0.61 -15.71 -0.52
CA SER A 184 1.35 -14.63 -1.17
C SER A 184 2.51 -14.17 -0.31
N PRO A 185 3.65 -13.80 -0.89
CA PRO A 185 4.77 -13.23 -0.15
C PRO A 185 4.37 -11.96 0.59
N LEU A 186 5.02 -11.69 1.73
CA LEU A 186 4.81 -10.43 2.46
C LEU A 186 5.23 -9.24 1.61
N VAL A 187 6.39 -9.35 0.96
CA VAL A 187 6.92 -8.35 0.02
C VAL A 187 7.22 -9.02 -1.31
N VAL A 188 6.82 -8.40 -2.40
CA VAL A 188 7.14 -8.82 -3.77
C VAL A 188 7.91 -7.71 -4.47
N SER A 189 8.99 -8.07 -5.15
CA SER A 189 9.69 -7.18 -6.09
C SER A 189 9.69 -7.82 -7.47
N GLU A 190 8.93 -7.26 -8.38
CA GLU A 190 8.98 -7.58 -9.81
C GLU A 190 10.15 -6.87 -10.50
N ILE A 191 10.74 -5.89 -9.81
CA ILE A 191 11.87 -5.14 -10.30
C ILE A 191 13.14 -5.97 -10.09
N ALA A 192 13.93 -6.13 -11.14
CA ALA A 192 15.20 -6.84 -11.05
C ALA A 192 16.20 -6.07 -10.17
N ILE A 193 16.37 -6.55 -8.96
CA ILE A 193 17.37 -6.07 -8.01
C ILE A 193 18.13 -7.27 -7.44
N ALA A 194 19.39 -7.08 -7.14
CA ALA A 194 20.13 -8.05 -6.35
C ALA A 194 19.64 -8.03 -4.88
N ALA A 195 19.67 -9.17 -4.19
CA ALA A 195 19.25 -9.26 -2.79
C ALA A 195 20.03 -8.30 -1.88
N GLU A 196 21.29 -8.02 -2.18
CA GLU A 196 22.13 -7.06 -1.48
C GLU A 196 21.66 -5.60 -1.64
N ASP A 197 20.95 -5.28 -2.74
CA ASP A 197 20.38 -3.96 -3.00
C ASP A 197 18.98 -3.80 -2.39
N ALA A 198 18.37 -4.87 -1.94
CA ALA A 198 17.02 -4.87 -1.35
C ALA A 198 16.90 -3.87 -0.19
N ARG A 199 17.95 -3.76 0.65
CA ARG A 199 18.01 -2.78 1.75
C ARG A 199 18.02 -1.32 1.30
N ARG A 200 18.32 -1.05 0.04
CA ARG A 200 18.26 0.31 -0.52
C ARG A 200 16.84 0.71 -0.91
N MET A 201 16.00 -0.28 -1.16
CA MET A 201 14.60 -0.06 -1.51
C MET A 201 13.69 -0.02 -0.29
N LEU A 202 13.92 -0.91 0.65
CA LEU A 202 13.07 -1.06 1.83
C LEU A 202 13.93 -0.99 3.10
N ASN A 203 13.53 -0.12 4.03
CA ASN A 203 14.02 -0.07 5.40
C ASN A 203 12.87 -0.50 6.33
N TRP A 204 12.87 -1.77 6.70
CA TRP A 204 11.85 -2.35 7.56
C TRP A 204 12.18 -2.20 9.04
N LYS A 205 11.19 -1.78 9.84
CA LYS A 205 11.26 -1.74 11.30
C LYS A 205 9.98 -2.32 11.88
N GLY A 206 10.02 -3.58 12.30
CA GLY A 206 8.90 -4.29 12.91
C GLY A 206 9.03 -4.41 14.41
N GLU A 207 7.92 -4.29 15.13
CA GLU A 207 7.87 -4.49 16.57
C GLU A 207 6.56 -5.15 16.99
N ARG A 208 6.64 -6.30 17.68
CA ARG A 208 5.49 -7.03 18.22
C ARG A 208 4.40 -7.32 17.19
N ASN A 209 4.78 -7.73 16.00
CA ASN A 209 3.85 -8.10 14.96
C ASN A 209 3.59 -9.61 14.95
N PHE A 210 2.41 -9.98 14.48
CA PHE A 210 2.06 -11.36 14.16
C PHE A 210 1.91 -11.51 12.65
N PHE A 211 2.65 -12.46 12.09
CA PHE A 211 2.50 -12.89 10.70
C PHE A 211 1.82 -14.25 10.70
N ASP A 212 0.67 -14.35 10.02
CA ASP A 212 -0.13 -15.57 10.01
C ASP A 212 0.39 -16.55 8.97
N SER A 213 1.33 -17.40 9.39
CA SER A 213 1.90 -18.46 8.56
C SER A 213 2.46 -17.98 7.22
N VAL A 214 3.08 -16.82 7.20
CA VAL A 214 3.70 -16.28 5.98
C VAL A 214 4.91 -17.16 5.63
N ALA A 215 4.83 -17.84 4.48
CA ALA A 215 5.87 -18.77 4.03
C ALA A 215 7.07 -18.04 3.42
N VAL A 216 6.81 -16.98 2.66
CA VAL A 216 7.80 -16.17 1.96
C VAL A 216 7.72 -14.74 2.44
N PHE A 217 8.79 -14.21 3.00
CA PHE A 217 8.85 -12.83 3.47
C PHE A 217 9.23 -11.84 2.40
N TRP A 218 10.05 -12.25 1.45
CA TRP A 218 10.35 -11.44 0.26
C TRP A 218 10.55 -12.35 -0.93
N SER A 219 9.86 -12.06 -2.02
CA SER A 219 10.08 -12.66 -3.33
C SER A 219 10.72 -11.64 -4.25
N LEU A 220 11.87 -11.98 -4.80
CA LEU A 220 12.59 -11.22 -5.81
C LEU A 220 12.37 -11.93 -7.15
N GLU A 221 11.24 -11.67 -7.81
CA GLU A 221 10.79 -12.44 -8.98
C GLU A 221 11.79 -12.43 -10.14
N ALA A 222 12.57 -11.36 -10.27
CA ALA A 222 13.56 -11.26 -11.34
C ALA A 222 14.80 -12.15 -11.15
N SER A 223 15.08 -12.62 -9.94
CA SER A 223 16.22 -13.50 -9.62
C SER A 223 15.80 -14.88 -9.12
N ASP A 224 14.50 -15.16 -9.05
CA ASP A 224 13.94 -16.34 -8.40
C ASP A 224 14.36 -16.53 -6.92
N ASP A 225 14.89 -15.48 -6.30
CA ASP A 225 15.29 -15.51 -4.90
C ASP A 225 14.08 -15.29 -3.98
N VAL A 226 14.04 -16.08 -2.92
CA VAL A 226 13.02 -15.95 -1.89
C VAL A 226 13.66 -15.89 -0.51
N LEU A 227 13.21 -14.96 0.33
CA LEU A 227 13.64 -14.87 1.72
C LEU A 227 12.58 -15.48 2.63
N SER A 228 13.03 -16.43 3.45
CA SER A 228 12.25 -17.03 4.52
C SER A 228 12.11 -16.08 5.72
N TRP A 229 11.42 -16.53 6.77
CA TRP A 229 11.36 -15.80 8.05
C TRP A 229 12.76 -15.61 8.67
N ASP A 230 13.60 -16.62 8.64
CA ASP A 230 14.93 -16.55 9.24
C ASP A 230 15.86 -15.64 8.44
N ASP A 231 15.77 -15.67 7.11
CA ASP A 231 16.49 -14.75 6.23
C ASP A 231 16.05 -13.31 6.46
N TRP A 232 14.74 -13.08 6.61
CA TRP A 232 14.16 -11.79 6.91
C TRP A 232 14.63 -11.23 8.24
N GLN A 233 14.67 -12.07 9.29
CA GLN A 233 15.21 -11.68 10.59
C GLN A 233 16.71 -11.32 10.49
N THR A 234 17.47 -12.09 9.74
CA THR A 234 18.90 -11.87 9.50
C THR A 234 19.12 -10.57 8.71
N LEU A 235 18.31 -10.34 7.68
CA LEU A 235 18.40 -9.14 6.84
C LEU A 235 18.21 -7.86 7.65
N TRP A 236 17.23 -7.83 8.54
CA TRP A 236 16.86 -6.64 9.32
C TRP A 236 17.51 -6.58 10.72
N GLN A 237 18.25 -7.61 11.11
CA GLN A 237 18.99 -7.72 12.38
C GLN A 237 18.16 -7.37 13.63
N THR A 238 18.84 -6.91 14.71
CA THR A 238 18.28 -6.72 16.05
C THR A 238 17.12 -5.73 16.15
N ASN A 239 16.97 -4.80 15.22
CA ASN A 239 15.94 -3.77 15.26
C ASN A 239 14.76 -4.02 14.30
N GLY A 240 14.86 -5.07 13.49
CA GLY A 240 13.91 -5.27 12.39
C GLY A 240 12.61 -5.96 12.77
N ASN A 241 12.59 -6.77 13.86
CA ASN A 241 11.40 -7.56 14.20
C ASN A 241 11.30 -7.88 15.70
N VAL A 242 11.54 -6.90 16.55
CA VAL A 242 11.57 -7.09 18.01
C VAL A 242 10.23 -7.63 18.51
N GLY A 243 10.24 -8.82 19.13
CA GLY A 243 9.05 -9.45 19.69
C GLY A 243 8.00 -9.90 18.66
N SER A 244 8.32 -9.86 17.37
CA SER A 244 7.44 -10.33 16.31
C SER A 244 7.49 -11.86 16.16
N LYS A 245 6.40 -12.45 15.66
CA LYS A 245 6.24 -13.91 15.49
C LYS A 245 5.64 -14.23 14.13
N ASN A 246 6.10 -15.31 13.54
CA ASN A 246 5.46 -15.93 12.37
C ASN A 246 4.88 -17.28 12.81
N GLN A 247 3.58 -17.34 12.98
CA GLN A 247 2.88 -18.55 13.41
C GLN A 247 1.41 -18.49 12.94
N ARG A 248 0.80 -19.66 12.80
CA ARG A 248 -0.61 -19.77 12.44
C ARG A 248 -1.51 -19.12 13.49
N ILE A 249 -2.50 -18.36 12.99
CA ILE A 249 -3.57 -17.76 13.78
C ILE A 249 -4.86 -18.54 13.48
N ASP A 250 -5.56 -18.97 14.53
CA ASP A 250 -6.88 -19.53 14.38
C ASP A 250 -7.92 -18.41 14.23
N TRP A 251 -8.27 -18.14 12.99
CA TRP A 251 -9.37 -17.22 12.69
C TRP A 251 -10.71 -17.88 12.98
N MET A 252 -11.64 -17.19 13.62
CA MET A 252 -12.96 -17.72 13.92
C MET A 252 -13.76 -18.11 12.67
N THR A 253 -13.41 -17.55 11.52
CA THR A 253 -13.97 -17.89 10.21
C THR A 253 -12.86 -17.95 9.18
N GLU A 254 -12.89 -18.92 8.27
CA GLU A 254 -11.89 -19.05 7.19
C GLU A 254 -11.92 -17.82 6.24
N ARG A 255 -13.07 -17.17 6.13
CA ARG A 255 -13.30 -16.02 5.23
C ARG A 255 -14.06 -14.90 5.93
N PRO A 256 -13.47 -14.20 6.91
CA PRO A 256 -14.17 -13.18 7.68
C PRO A 256 -14.66 -12.00 6.83
N PHE A 257 -14.21 -11.85 5.58
CA PHE A 257 -14.56 -10.75 4.69
C PHE A 257 -15.48 -11.14 3.52
N ASP A 258 -15.67 -12.45 3.26
CA ASP A 258 -16.58 -12.95 2.23
C ASP A 258 -18.07 -12.92 2.65
N THR A 259 -18.36 -12.64 3.89
CA THR A 259 -19.75 -12.44 4.30
C THR A 259 -20.32 -11.26 3.53
N LYS A 260 -21.18 -11.56 2.53
CA LYS A 260 -22.06 -10.57 1.92
C LYS A 260 -22.64 -9.75 3.06
N LEU A 261 -22.31 -8.46 3.11
CA LEU A 261 -22.98 -7.56 4.01
C LEU A 261 -24.47 -7.63 3.67
N VAL A 262 -25.19 -8.34 4.50
CA VAL A 262 -26.63 -8.18 4.56
C VAL A 262 -26.82 -6.76 5.08
N VAL A 263 -27.01 -5.83 4.17
CA VAL A 263 -27.49 -4.49 4.51
C VAL A 263 -28.83 -4.75 5.16
N GLY A 264 -28.85 -4.69 6.49
CA GLY A 264 -30.09 -4.80 7.24
C GLY A 264 -31.03 -3.76 6.71
N LYS A 265 -32.12 -4.18 6.08
CA LYS A 265 -33.25 -3.29 5.84
C LYS A 265 -33.68 -2.81 7.23
N SER A 266 -33.39 -1.54 7.54
CA SER A 266 -34.04 -0.88 8.68
C SER A 266 -35.53 -0.89 8.41
N THR A 267 -36.26 -1.66 9.20
CA THR A 267 -37.71 -1.59 9.31
C THR A 267 -38.12 -0.29 9.99
#